data_e5a70f3ded63df8b41f5ef38cbc79924
#
_entry.id   e5a70f3ded63df8b41f5ef38cbc79924
#
_cell.length_a   1.000
_cell.length_b   1.000
_cell.length_c   1.000
_cell.angle_alpha   90.00
_cell.angle_beta   90.00
_cell.angle_gamma   90.00
#
_symmetry.space_group_name_H-M   'P 1'
#
loop_
_entity.id
_entity.type
_entity.pdbx_description
1 polymer ?
#
loop_
_entity_poly.entity_id
_entity_poly.type
_entity_poly.pdbx_seq_one_letter_code
_entity_poly.pdbx_strand_id
1 'polypeptide(L)'
;MGNETESYWSMRAKNEYLYKGEKLYTITAAPYYVKRREIIIKKLKNIITKYDCRRIVDVGCGDGEYLLKICDENKKYHGIDISTEMLKEAVKNCKDHNNISFELSERGTQKFHDYDMAYAVAVLAHVSDETMENLLKNIYDGMEDKGKNCICEQTAPYEFSGNGWKRRSFETYRDALEKQGFKCMIHETFRIDFGIHRKLFERHIAKKILSEKSRIECNKNRVYLFLSRLCVFLSFKRLYHNKLNGWGYIFITAEK
;
A
#
# COMPACT_ATOMS: atom_id res chain seq x y z
N MET A 1 2.00 -7.16 -18.94
CA MET A 1 1.68 -6.58 -17.61
C MET A 1 2.12 -5.12 -17.43
N GLY A 2 3.32 -4.69 -17.80
CA GLY A 2 3.78 -3.33 -17.49
C GLY A 2 2.93 -2.17 -18.02
N ASN A 3 2.59 -2.15 -19.31
CA ASN A 3 1.78 -1.07 -19.91
C ASN A 3 0.34 -1.04 -19.38
N GLU A 4 -0.21 -2.19 -19.06
CA GLU A 4 -1.57 -2.30 -18.50
C GLU A 4 -1.63 -1.76 -17.07
N THR A 5 -0.60 -2.01 -16.25
CA THR A 5 -0.53 -1.50 -14.86
C THR A 5 -0.42 0.02 -14.83
N GLU A 6 0.47 0.61 -15.65
CA GLU A 6 0.61 2.06 -15.77
C GLU A 6 -0.69 2.72 -16.27
N SER A 7 -1.28 2.19 -17.33
CA SER A 7 -2.56 2.65 -17.88
C SER A 7 -3.68 2.57 -16.84
N TYR A 8 -3.73 1.49 -16.07
CA TYR A 8 -4.70 1.30 -14.99
C TYR A 8 -4.60 2.40 -13.91
N TRP A 9 -3.38 2.68 -13.42
CA TRP A 9 -3.18 3.69 -12.40
C TRP A 9 -3.35 5.12 -12.93
N SER A 10 -2.93 5.39 -14.16
CA SER A 10 -3.16 6.68 -14.83
C SER A 10 -4.65 6.97 -15.03
N MET A 11 -5.45 5.94 -15.33
CA MET A 11 -6.91 6.07 -15.37
C MET A 11 -7.49 6.36 -13.96
N ARG A 12 -6.95 5.72 -12.94
CA ARG A 12 -7.36 5.92 -11.54
C ARG A 12 -7.04 7.32 -11.02
N ALA A 13 -5.92 7.90 -11.42
CA ALA A 13 -5.54 9.27 -11.07
C ALA A 13 -6.58 10.30 -11.51
N LYS A 14 -7.33 10.02 -12.58
CA LYS A 14 -8.40 10.89 -13.10
C LYS A 14 -9.72 10.79 -12.33
N ASN A 15 -9.82 9.90 -11.35
CA ASN A 15 -11.03 9.76 -10.54
C ASN A 15 -11.19 10.95 -9.59
N GLU A 16 -12.33 11.64 -9.65
CA GLU A 16 -12.64 12.82 -8.85
C GLU A 16 -13.41 12.51 -7.54
N TYR A 17 -13.53 11.23 -7.18
CA TYR A 17 -14.28 10.86 -5.99
C TYR A 17 -13.54 11.27 -4.72
N LEU A 18 -14.18 12.10 -3.90
CA LEU A 18 -13.68 12.55 -2.60
C LEU A 18 -14.46 11.90 -1.45
N TYR A 19 -13.74 11.49 -0.42
CA TYR A 19 -14.31 11.06 0.84
C TYR A 19 -13.61 11.82 1.99
N LYS A 20 -14.36 12.62 2.74
CA LYS A 20 -13.84 13.52 3.77
C LYS A 20 -12.74 14.49 3.26
N GLY A 21 -12.86 14.94 2.03
CA GLY A 21 -11.90 15.85 1.41
C GLY A 21 -10.67 15.18 0.80
N GLU A 22 -10.53 13.87 0.92
CA GLU A 22 -9.40 13.10 0.39
C GLU A 22 -9.81 12.33 -0.87
N LYS A 23 -8.98 12.37 -1.91
CA LYS A 23 -9.20 11.66 -3.17
C LYS A 23 -8.96 10.17 -2.97
N LEU A 24 -9.88 9.33 -3.42
CA LEU A 24 -9.77 7.88 -3.28
C LEU A 24 -9.65 7.20 -4.65
N TYR A 25 -8.58 6.43 -4.82
CA TYR A 25 -8.25 5.68 -6.04
C TYR A 25 -8.66 4.21 -5.96
N THR A 26 -9.37 3.82 -4.90
CA THR A 26 -9.72 2.42 -4.63
C THR A 26 -11.19 2.12 -4.87
N ILE A 27 -11.49 0.87 -5.27
CA ILE A 27 -12.84 0.31 -5.28
C ILE A 27 -13.29 -0.21 -3.91
N THR A 28 -12.41 -0.21 -2.92
CA THR A 28 -12.72 -0.60 -1.55
C THR A 28 -13.63 0.44 -0.91
N ALA A 29 -14.57 0.02 -0.06
CA ALA A 29 -15.41 0.96 0.68
C ALA A 29 -14.56 1.99 1.43
N ALA A 30 -14.84 3.27 1.23
CA ALA A 30 -14.04 4.38 1.74
C ALA A 30 -13.68 4.29 3.23
N PRO A 31 -14.60 3.94 4.17
CA PRO A 31 -14.27 3.80 5.58
C PRO A 31 -13.20 2.75 5.87
N TYR A 32 -13.15 1.67 5.07
CA TYR A 32 -12.14 0.62 5.21
C TYR A 32 -10.79 1.06 4.70
N TYR A 33 -10.79 1.71 3.54
CA TYR A 33 -9.57 2.23 2.95
C TYR A 33 -8.89 3.20 3.90
N VAL A 34 -9.65 4.17 4.43
CA VAL A 34 -9.14 5.15 5.40
C VAL A 34 -8.61 4.45 6.66
N LYS A 35 -9.36 3.48 7.22
CA LYS A 35 -8.91 2.78 8.42
C LYS A 35 -7.65 1.94 8.21
N ARG A 36 -7.55 1.23 7.09
CA ARG A 36 -6.34 0.49 6.71
C ARG A 36 -5.14 1.45 6.62
N ARG A 37 -5.31 2.55 5.94
CA ARG A 37 -4.29 3.56 5.77
C ARG A 37 -3.80 4.15 7.10
N GLU A 38 -4.70 4.50 8.01
CA GLU A 38 -4.35 4.95 9.36
C GLU A 38 -3.45 3.94 10.10
N ILE A 39 -3.77 2.64 10.00
CA ILE A 39 -2.97 1.58 10.61
C ILE A 39 -1.56 1.54 10.01
N ILE A 40 -1.46 1.58 8.67
CA ILE A 40 -0.17 1.54 7.96
C ILE A 40 0.67 2.77 8.31
N ILE A 41 0.09 3.98 8.26
CA ILE A 41 0.77 5.22 8.63
C ILE A 41 1.33 5.15 10.05
N LYS A 42 0.54 4.67 11.01
CA LYS A 42 1.00 4.49 12.40
C LYS A 42 2.19 3.53 12.48
N LYS A 43 2.17 2.43 11.73
CA LYS A 43 3.27 1.46 11.70
C LYS A 43 4.54 2.08 11.07
N LEU A 44 4.42 2.76 9.94
CA LEU A 44 5.53 3.45 9.29
C LEU A 44 6.16 4.50 10.22
N LYS A 45 5.35 5.36 10.85
CA LYS A 45 5.84 6.33 11.84
C LYS A 45 6.59 5.68 13.00
N ASN A 46 6.06 4.58 13.53
CA ASN A 46 6.72 3.86 14.62
C ASN A 46 8.10 3.32 14.20
N ILE A 47 8.24 2.81 12.97
CA ILE A 47 9.52 2.31 12.45
C ILE A 47 10.49 3.45 12.22
N ILE A 48 10.04 4.53 11.56
CA ILE A 48 10.85 5.74 11.32
C ILE A 48 11.41 6.28 12.64
N THR A 49 10.57 6.37 13.67
CA THR A 49 11.00 6.86 15.00
C THR A 49 11.90 5.85 15.71
N LYS A 50 11.54 4.56 15.71
CA LYS A 50 12.29 3.52 16.43
C LYS A 50 13.72 3.37 15.94
N TYR A 51 13.92 3.51 14.62
CA TYR A 51 15.23 3.31 13.97
C TYR A 51 15.90 4.63 13.53
N ASP A 52 15.33 5.78 13.92
CA ASP A 52 15.78 7.13 13.54
C ASP A 52 16.04 7.28 12.03
N CYS A 53 15.14 6.70 11.20
CA CYS A 53 15.29 6.81 9.74
C CYS A 53 15.15 8.26 9.30
N ARG A 54 16.05 8.71 8.41
CA ARG A 54 16.15 10.13 7.99
C ARG A 54 15.98 10.35 6.50
N ARG A 55 16.28 9.35 5.68
CA ARG A 55 16.16 9.39 4.21
C ARG A 55 15.29 8.23 3.76
N ILE A 56 14.05 8.54 3.47
CA ILE A 56 12.98 7.56 3.29
C ILE A 56 12.52 7.54 1.84
N VAL A 57 12.42 6.36 1.24
CA VAL A 57 11.88 6.13 -0.10
C VAL A 57 10.52 5.44 -0.04
N ASP A 58 9.54 6.02 -0.71
CA ASP A 58 8.21 5.44 -0.95
C ASP A 58 8.17 4.84 -2.36
N VAL A 59 8.15 3.52 -2.44
CA VAL A 59 8.14 2.78 -3.70
C VAL A 59 6.69 2.54 -4.13
N GLY A 60 6.30 3.13 -5.26
CA GLY A 60 4.91 3.18 -5.72
C GLY A 60 4.09 4.17 -4.90
N CYS A 61 4.60 5.40 -4.78
CA CYS A 61 4.05 6.43 -3.89
C CYS A 61 2.64 6.92 -4.28
N GLY A 62 2.16 6.61 -5.48
CA GLY A 62 0.88 7.08 -5.99
C GLY A 62 0.76 8.59 -5.95
N ASP A 63 -0.26 9.09 -5.30
CA ASP A 63 -0.53 10.53 -5.11
C ASP A 63 0.23 11.18 -3.93
N GLY A 64 1.22 10.50 -3.38
CA GLY A 64 2.07 11.01 -2.29
C GLY A 64 1.40 11.01 -0.91
N GLU A 65 0.23 10.40 -0.76
CA GLU A 65 -0.55 10.50 0.48
C GLU A 65 0.16 9.92 1.71
N TYR A 66 0.86 8.79 1.57
CA TYR A 66 1.64 8.22 2.67
C TYR A 66 2.77 9.16 3.08
N LEU A 67 3.52 9.67 2.10
CA LEU A 67 4.60 10.65 2.35
C LEU A 67 4.09 11.87 3.09
N LEU A 68 3.01 12.47 2.61
CA LEU A 68 2.39 13.64 3.27
C LEU A 68 2.00 13.37 4.72
N LYS A 69 1.47 12.18 5.01
CA LYS A 69 0.98 11.81 6.36
C LYS A 69 2.09 11.40 7.33
N ILE A 70 3.25 10.93 6.83
CA ILE A 70 4.40 10.55 7.66
C ILE A 70 5.49 11.63 7.71
N CYS A 71 5.35 12.69 6.93
CA CYS A 71 6.35 13.76 6.80
C CYS A 71 6.73 14.36 8.16
N ASP A 72 8.02 14.60 8.30
CA ASP A 72 8.70 15.29 9.38
C ASP A 72 9.75 16.21 8.74
N GLU A 73 9.76 17.50 9.06
CA GLU A 73 10.60 18.51 8.41
C GLU A 73 12.11 18.23 8.53
N ASN A 74 12.52 17.47 9.56
CA ASN A 74 13.92 17.11 9.79
C ASN A 74 14.40 15.89 8.99
N LYS A 75 13.56 15.34 8.13
CA LYS A 75 13.82 14.11 7.35
C LYS A 75 13.64 14.41 5.86
N LYS A 76 14.23 13.56 5.01
CA LYS A 76 14.09 13.65 3.55
C LYS A 76 13.24 12.49 3.05
N TYR A 77 12.36 12.78 2.12
CA TYR A 77 11.45 11.82 1.54
C TYR A 77 11.54 11.85 0.02
N HIS A 78 11.52 10.66 -0.58
CA HIS A 78 11.54 10.51 -2.02
C HIS A 78 10.47 9.51 -2.45
N GLY A 79 9.53 9.95 -3.28
CA GLY A 79 8.47 9.10 -3.83
C GLY A 79 8.78 8.71 -5.27
N ILE A 80 8.62 7.44 -5.60
CA ILE A 80 8.70 6.96 -6.97
C ILE A 80 7.41 6.27 -7.38
N ASP A 81 6.96 6.49 -8.61
CA ASP A 81 5.80 5.80 -9.19
C ASP A 81 5.97 5.62 -10.69
N ILE A 82 5.32 4.60 -11.28
CA ILE A 82 5.33 4.36 -12.72
C ILE A 82 4.34 5.25 -13.49
N SER A 83 3.40 5.88 -12.78
CA SER A 83 2.32 6.68 -13.37
C SER A 83 2.63 8.17 -13.27
N THR A 84 2.90 8.79 -14.42
CA THR A 84 3.07 10.24 -14.53
C THR A 84 1.86 11.00 -13.96
N GLU A 85 0.65 10.50 -14.16
CA GLU A 85 -0.57 11.15 -13.67
C GLU A 85 -0.68 11.08 -12.12
N MET A 86 -0.27 9.97 -11.51
CA MET A 86 -0.18 9.87 -10.05
C MET A 86 0.87 10.83 -9.50
N LEU A 87 2.04 10.93 -10.13
CA LEU A 87 3.09 11.85 -9.70
C LEU A 87 2.67 13.33 -9.81
N LYS A 88 1.88 13.71 -10.82
CA LYS A 88 1.30 15.06 -10.88
C LYS A 88 0.42 15.37 -9.67
N GLU A 89 -0.40 14.41 -9.25
CA GLU A 89 -1.20 14.57 -8.04
C GLU A 89 -0.30 14.60 -6.78
N ALA A 90 0.74 13.77 -6.71
CA ALA A 90 1.69 13.75 -5.60
C ALA A 90 2.40 15.10 -5.42
N VAL A 91 2.93 15.67 -6.49
CA VAL A 91 3.56 17.00 -6.47
C VAL A 91 2.57 18.07 -5.99
N LYS A 92 1.33 18.02 -6.47
CA LYS A 92 0.28 18.95 -6.05
C LYS A 92 -0.07 18.81 -4.56
N ASN A 93 -0.20 17.56 -4.08
CA ASN A 93 -0.59 17.27 -2.69
C ASN A 93 0.52 17.64 -1.71
N CYS A 94 1.79 17.49 -2.10
CA CYS A 94 2.95 17.73 -1.24
C CYS A 94 3.65 19.09 -1.50
N LYS A 95 3.03 20.00 -2.26
CA LYS A 95 3.63 21.28 -2.70
C LYS A 95 4.20 22.16 -1.58
N ASP A 96 3.66 22.04 -0.38
CA ASP A 96 4.07 22.84 0.79
C ASP A 96 5.19 22.17 1.61
N HIS A 97 5.76 21.04 1.12
CA HIS A 97 6.80 20.25 1.77
C HIS A 97 8.08 20.19 0.92
N ASN A 98 9.05 21.05 1.22
CA ASN A 98 10.32 21.15 0.46
C ASN A 98 11.26 19.95 0.66
N ASN A 99 10.98 19.09 1.63
CA ASN A 99 11.73 17.90 1.96
C ASN A 99 11.17 16.61 1.33
N ILE A 100 10.17 16.73 0.46
CA ILE A 100 9.60 15.64 -0.34
C ILE A 100 9.92 15.87 -1.81
N SER A 101 10.50 14.87 -2.47
CA SER A 101 10.78 14.86 -3.91
C SER A 101 10.13 13.67 -4.59
N PHE A 102 9.94 13.74 -5.91
CA PHE A 102 9.28 12.71 -6.70
C PHE A 102 10.05 12.40 -7.97
N GLU A 103 10.00 11.13 -8.40
CA GLU A 103 10.65 10.66 -9.63
C GLU A 103 9.80 9.59 -10.31
N LEU A 104 9.80 9.60 -11.65
CA LEU A 104 9.14 8.58 -12.46
C LEU A 104 9.97 7.29 -12.43
N SER A 105 9.35 6.19 -12.01
CA SER A 105 10.01 4.89 -11.91
C SER A 105 10.18 4.22 -13.28
N GLU A 106 11.33 3.62 -13.50
CA GLU A 106 11.65 2.83 -14.69
C GLU A 106 11.37 1.33 -14.50
N ARG A 107 10.18 0.98 -14.05
CA ARG A 107 9.66 -0.41 -14.00
C ARG A 107 10.59 -1.46 -13.39
N GLY A 108 11.15 -1.16 -12.23
CA GLY A 108 12.01 -2.11 -11.50
C GLY A 108 13.49 -2.04 -11.87
N THR A 109 13.88 -1.16 -12.81
CA THR A 109 15.28 -0.86 -13.09
C THR A 109 15.80 0.35 -12.34
N GLN A 110 14.91 1.04 -11.62
CA GLN A 110 15.23 2.19 -10.78
C GLN A 110 16.41 1.89 -9.86
N LYS A 111 17.44 2.72 -9.91
CA LYS A 111 18.56 2.67 -8.97
C LYS A 111 18.28 3.58 -7.78
N PHE A 112 18.47 3.06 -6.62
CA PHE A 112 18.35 3.79 -5.37
C PHE A 112 19.72 4.09 -4.80
N HIS A 113 19.89 5.23 -4.13
CA HIS A 113 21.16 5.61 -3.52
C HIS A 113 20.92 6.37 -2.20
N ASP A 114 21.76 6.10 -1.24
CA ASP A 114 21.89 6.91 -0.01
C ASP A 114 20.58 7.08 0.78
N TYR A 115 19.85 6.00 1.05
CA TYR A 115 18.69 6.03 1.94
C TYR A 115 18.79 4.95 3.02
N ASP A 116 18.15 5.23 4.14
CA ASP A 116 18.13 4.37 5.32
C ASP A 116 16.80 3.66 5.55
N MET A 117 15.76 4.02 4.79
CA MET A 117 14.49 3.33 4.78
C MET A 117 13.82 3.34 3.40
N ALA A 118 13.31 2.19 2.99
CA ALA A 118 12.35 2.08 1.89
C ALA A 118 11.04 1.44 2.38
N TYR A 119 9.92 1.81 1.77
CA TYR A 119 8.68 1.08 1.98
C TYR A 119 7.86 0.98 0.70
N ALA A 120 7.07 -0.10 0.61
CA ALA A 120 6.12 -0.33 -0.47
C ALA A 120 4.76 -0.74 0.11
N VAL A 121 3.69 -0.06 -0.29
CA VAL A 121 2.34 -0.33 0.20
C VAL A 121 1.41 -0.66 -0.97
N ALA A 122 1.00 -1.92 -1.07
CA ALA A 122 0.12 -2.42 -2.13
C ALA A 122 0.71 -2.22 -3.55
N VAL A 123 2.00 -2.42 -3.71
CA VAL A 123 2.75 -2.29 -4.96
C VAL A 123 3.11 -3.65 -5.53
N LEU A 124 3.69 -4.51 -4.70
CA LEU A 124 4.24 -5.79 -5.15
C LEU A 124 3.16 -6.75 -5.67
N ALA A 125 1.92 -6.58 -5.23
CA ALA A 125 0.78 -7.30 -5.79
C ALA A 125 0.49 -6.95 -7.27
N HIS A 126 1.01 -5.84 -7.79
CA HIS A 126 0.73 -5.34 -9.14
C HIS A 126 1.90 -5.54 -10.12
N VAL A 127 2.93 -6.25 -9.71
CA VAL A 127 4.11 -6.53 -10.55
C VAL A 127 4.32 -8.05 -10.71
N SER A 128 5.05 -8.45 -11.77
CA SER A 128 5.46 -9.84 -11.96
C SER A 128 6.47 -10.27 -10.88
N ASP A 129 6.71 -11.58 -10.74
CA ASP A 129 7.70 -12.08 -9.78
C ASP A 129 9.11 -11.57 -10.14
N GLU A 130 9.46 -11.57 -11.41
CA GLU A 130 10.73 -11.03 -11.91
C GLU A 130 10.89 -9.54 -11.58
N THR A 131 9.85 -8.73 -11.83
CA THR A 131 9.88 -7.30 -11.50
C THR A 131 9.98 -7.09 -9.99
N MET A 132 9.30 -7.89 -9.18
CA MET A 132 9.39 -7.85 -7.72
C MET A 132 10.82 -8.15 -7.25
N GLU A 133 11.44 -9.22 -7.76
CA GLU A 133 12.80 -9.59 -7.40
C GLU A 133 13.80 -8.50 -7.79
N ASN A 134 13.71 -7.96 -9.01
CA ASN A 134 14.57 -6.87 -9.48
C ASN A 134 14.40 -5.61 -8.62
N LEU A 135 13.16 -5.25 -8.29
CA LEU A 135 12.88 -4.11 -7.44
C LEU A 135 13.46 -4.27 -6.04
N LEU A 136 13.27 -5.44 -5.42
CA LEU A 136 13.82 -5.73 -4.09
C LEU A 136 15.36 -5.74 -4.09
N LYS A 137 15.96 -6.25 -5.19
CA LYS A 137 17.41 -6.19 -5.37
C LYS A 137 17.91 -4.76 -5.44
N ASN A 138 17.29 -3.92 -6.26
CA ASN A 138 17.69 -2.52 -6.41
C ASN A 138 17.50 -1.74 -5.10
N ILE A 139 16.45 -2.04 -4.34
CA ILE A 139 16.25 -1.49 -3.00
C ILE A 139 17.40 -1.93 -2.08
N TYR A 140 17.76 -3.21 -2.08
CA TYR A 140 18.86 -3.70 -1.27
C TYR A 140 20.18 -3.04 -1.62
N ASP A 141 20.53 -3.00 -2.90
CA ASP A 141 21.81 -2.47 -3.39
C ASP A 141 22.00 -1.00 -3.01
N GLY A 142 20.94 -0.17 -3.12
CA GLY A 142 21.01 1.27 -2.84
C GLY A 142 20.82 1.67 -1.37
N MET A 143 20.42 0.74 -0.51
CA MET A 143 20.16 0.98 0.91
C MET A 143 21.46 1.00 1.72
N GLU A 144 21.54 1.89 2.68
CA GLU A 144 22.63 1.89 3.67
C GLU A 144 22.63 0.64 4.55
N ASP A 145 23.78 0.32 5.12
CA ASP A 145 23.91 -0.77 6.09
C ASP A 145 22.97 -0.54 7.27
N LYS A 146 22.30 -1.60 7.72
CA LYS A 146 21.26 -1.58 8.75
C LYS A 146 20.00 -0.78 8.37
N GLY A 147 19.88 -0.34 7.11
CA GLY A 147 18.66 0.27 6.60
C GLY A 147 17.46 -0.66 6.69
N LYS A 148 16.27 -0.08 6.69
CA LYS A 148 15.00 -0.81 6.88
C LYS A 148 14.17 -0.82 5.61
N ASN A 149 13.75 -2.01 5.19
CA ASN A 149 12.75 -2.17 4.15
C ASN A 149 11.42 -2.62 4.76
N CYS A 150 10.33 -1.94 4.39
CA CYS A 150 9.00 -2.23 4.89
C CYS A 150 8.06 -2.57 3.75
N ILE A 151 7.45 -3.74 3.78
CA ILE A 151 6.45 -4.18 2.80
C ILE A 151 5.10 -4.31 3.48
N CYS A 152 4.07 -3.68 2.91
CA CYS A 152 2.69 -3.86 3.33
C CYS A 152 1.83 -4.33 2.16
N GLU A 153 1.52 -5.61 2.12
CA GLU A 153 0.80 -6.24 1.00
C GLU A 153 -0.40 -7.07 1.46
N GLN A 154 -1.31 -7.30 0.52
CA GLN A 154 -2.38 -8.27 0.73
C GLN A 154 -1.84 -9.68 0.52
N THR A 155 -2.15 -10.58 1.45
CA THR A 155 -1.78 -11.99 1.38
C THR A 155 -2.99 -12.92 1.30
N ALA A 156 -2.71 -14.13 0.85
CA ALA A 156 -3.64 -15.25 0.85
C ALA A 156 -2.87 -16.53 1.25
N PRO A 157 -3.60 -17.58 1.73
CA PRO A 157 -2.97 -18.85 2.08
C PRO A 157 -2.42 -19.62 0.87
N TYR A 158 -2.76 -19.21 -0.34
CA TYR A 158 -2.27 -19.73 -1.60
C TYR A 158 -2.17 -18.61 -2.63
N GLU A 159 -1.29 -18.78 -3.61
CA GLU A 159 -1.12 -17.78 -4.65
C GLU A 159 -2.23 -17.85 -5.69
N PHE A 160 -2.68 -16.70 -6.14
CA PHE A 160 -3.62 -16.57 -7.25
C PHE A 160 -3.53 -15.20 -7.89
N SER A 161 -3.89 -15.14 -9.17
CA SER A 161 -3.81 -13.93 -9.97
C SER A 161 -5.18 -13.49 -10.47
N GLY A 162 -5.34 -12.19 -10.70
CA GLY A 162 -6.44 -11.58 -11.41
C GLY A 162 -5.91 -10.64 -12.49
N ASN A 163 -6.78 -9.86 -13.12
CA ASN A 163 -6.37 -8.88 -14.12
C ASN A 163 -5.49 -7.80 -13.48
N GLY A 164 -4.20 -7.81 -13.81
CA GLY A 164 -3.24 -6.80 -13.35
C GLY A 164 -2.82 -6.89 -11.87
N TRP A 165 -3.09 -8.00 -11.18
CA TRP A 165 -2.62 -8.21 -9.81
C TRP A 165 -2.38 -9.69 -9.50
N LYS A 166 -1.46 -9.95 -8.57
CA LYS A 166 -1.14 -11.27 -8.03
C LYS A 166 -1.12 -11.20 -6.50
N ARG A 167 -1.85 -12.07 -5.82
CA ARG A 167 -1.72 -12.26 -4.37
C ARG A 167 -0.75 -13.39 -4.10
N ARG A 168 0.22 -13.09 -3.27
CA ARG A 168 1.27 -14.02 -2.86
C ARG A 168 1.08 -14.42 -1.41
N SER A 169 1.69 -15.53 -1.02
CA SER A 169 1.75 -15.94 0.38
C SER A 169 2.74 -15.05 1.16
N PHE A 170 2.70 -15.15 2.48
CA PHE A 170 3.71 -14.50 3.32
C PHE A 170 5.11 -15.04 3.00
N GLU A 171 5.22 -16.35 2.86
CA GLU A 171 6.47 -17.04 2.56
C GLU A 171 7.10 -16.50 1.29
N THR A 172 6.31 -16.30 0.23
CA THR A 172 6.80 -15.77 -1.04
C THR A 172 7.44 -14.39 -0.88
N TYR A 173 6.81 -13.49 -0.11
CA TYR A 173 7.40 -12.17 0.14
C TYR A 173 8.66 -12.24 1.03
N ARG A 174 8.63 -13.06 2.07
CA ARG A 174 9.79 -13.28 2.94
C ARG A 174 10.97 -13.86 2.15
N ASP A 175 10.73 -14.93 1.41
CA ASP A 175 11.78 -15.63 0.65
C ASP A 175 12.38 -14.73 -0.44
N ALA A 176 11.54 -13.87 -1.07
CA ALA A 176 12.02 -12.88 -2.04
C ALA A 176 12.93 -11.82 -1.38
N LEU A 177 12.62 -11.37 -0.16
CA LEU A 177 13.46 -10.45 0.61
C LEU A 177 14.78 -11.12 1.02
N GLU A 178 14.71 -12.33 1.60
CA GLU A 178 15.87 -13.07 2.10
C GLU A 178 16.81 -13.46 0.95
N LYS A 179 16.28 -13.77 -0.23
CA LYS A 179 17.05 -14.03 -1.45
C LYS A 179 17.93 -12.83 -1.86
N GLN A 180 17.51 -11.61 -1.57
CA GLN A 180 18.29 -10.40 -1.85
C GLN A 180 19.30 -10.07 -0.73
N GLY A 181 19.29 -10.78 0.40
CA GLY A 181 20.17 -10.57 1.54
C GLY A 181 19.52 -9.85 2.72
N PHE A 182 18.25 -9.45 2.62
CA PHE A 182 17.55 -8.86 3.76
C PHE A 182 17.34 -9.87 4.88
N LYS A 183 17.50 -9.42 6.12
CA LYS A 183 17.11 -10.15 7.31
C LYS A 183 15.71 -9.72 7.74
N CYS A 184 14.74 -10.62 7.62
CA CYS A 184 13.40 -10.34 8.09
C CYS A 184 13.36 -10.27 9.62
N MET A 185 13.04 -9.08 10.17
CA MET A 185 13.09 -8.81 11.61
C MET A 185 11.72 -8.95 12.28
N ILE A 186 10.71 -8.32 11.67
CA ILE A 186 9.36 -8.24 12.21
C ILE A 186 8.38 -8.49 11.09
N HIS A 187 7.43 -9.37 11.33
CA HIS A 187 6.28 -9.53 10.49
C HIS A 187 5.02 -9.47 11.34
N GLU A 188 4.08 -8.67 10.90
CA GLU A 188 2.80 -8.51 11.55
C GLU A 188 1.72 -8.74 10.51
N THR A 189 0.73 -9.51 10.87
CA THR A 189 -0.49 -9.63 10.07
C THR A 189 -1.59 -8.79 10.69
N PHE A 190 -2.36 -8.13 9.85
CA PHE A 190 -3.59 -7.50 10.31
C PHE A 190 -4.71 -7.74 9.32
N ARG A 191 -5.89 -7.91 9.86
CA ARG A 191 -7.10 -8.08 9.09
C ARG A 191 -8.15 -7.15 9.68
N ILE A 192 -8.75 -6.35 8.84
CA ILE A 192 -9.98 -5.68 9.22
C ILE A 192 -11.08 -6.69 8.92
N ASP A 193 -11.48 -7.47 9.92
CA ASP A 193 -12.49 -8.50 9.74
C ASP A 193 -13.90 -7.91 9.81
N PHE A 194 -14.69 -8.26 8.82
CA PHE A 194 -16.08 -7.82 8.70
C PHE A 194 -17.05 -8.76 9.43
N GLY A 195 -16.56 -9.89 9.97
CA GLY A 195 -17.38 -10.87 10.69
C GLY A 195 -18.62 -11.32 9.92
N ILE A 196 -19.67 -11.67 10.67
CA ILE A 196 -20.99 -12.05 10.13
C ILE A 196 -21.59 -10.95 9.24
N HIS A 197 -21.29 -9.67 9.52
CA HIS A 197 -21.79 -8.53 8.77
C HIS A 197 -21.26 -8.49 7.33
N ARG A 198 -20.03 -8.95 7.07
CA ARG A 198 -19.52 -9.10 5.71
C ARG A 198 -20.37 -10.07 4.91
N LYS A 199 -20.69 -11.23 5.46
CA LYS A 199 -21.51 -12.24 4.77
C LYS A 199 -22.92 -11.72 4.46
N LEU A 200 -23.54 -10.97 5.35
CA LEU A 200 -24.85 -10.37 5.14
C LEU A 200 -24.77 -9.19 4.15
N PHE A 201 -23.77 -8.33 4.30
CA PHE A 201 -23.58 -7.15 3.46
C PHE A 201 -23.18 -7.51 2.02
N GLU A 202 -22.20 -8.41 1.84
CA GLU A 202 -21.79 -8.90 0.52
C GLU A 202 -22.89 -9.76 -0.13
N ARG A 203 -23.65 -10.53 0.64
CA ARG A 203 -24.71 -11.40 0.12
C ARG A 203 -25.94 -10.63 -0.37
N HIS A 204 -26.29 -9.52 0.26
CA HIS A 204 -27.54 -8.80 -0.02
C HIS A 204 -27.32 -7.49 -0.80
N ILE A 205 -26.21 -6.80 -0.59
CA ILE A 205 -25.93 -5.51 -1.21
C ILE A 205 -24.89 -5.64 -2.33
N ALA A 206 -23.80 -6.38 -2.13
CA ALA A 206 -22.73 -6.52 -3.11
C ALA A 206 -23.09 -7.43 -4.29
N LYS A 207 -24.03 -8.37 -4.15
CA LYS A 207 -24.53 -9.16 -5.31
C LYS A 207 -25.21 -8.30 -6.39
N LYS A 208 -25.76 -7.16 -6.02
CA LYS A 208 -26.35 -6.19 -6.97
C LYS A 208 -25.33 -5.21 -7.56
N ILE A 209 -24.07 -5.22 -7.05
CA ILE A 209 -23.06 -4.19 -7.33
C ILE A 209 -21.77 -4.87 -7.81
N LEU A 210 -21.85 -5.59 -8.93
CA LEU A 210 -20.77 -6.45 -9.41
C LEU A 210 -19.77 -5.77 -10.35
N SER A 211 -20.05 -4.57 -10.88
CA SER A 211 -19.11 -3.86 -11.73
C SER A 211 -18.21 -2.92 -10.92
N GLU A 212 -16.99 -2.68 -11.41
CA GLU A 212 -16.05 -1.73 -10.81
C GLU A 212 -16.66 -0.32 -10.72
N LYS A 213 -17.34 0.11 -11.76
CA LYS A 213 -18.07 1.38 -11.82
C LYS A 213 -19.13 1.48 -10.71
N SER A 214 -19.89 0.41 -10.50
CA SER A 214 -20.89 0.35 -9.43
C SER A 214 -20.27 0.43 -8.03
N ARG A 215 -19.09 -0.13 -7.80
CA ARG A 215 -18.39 -0.06 -6.51
C ARG A 215 -17.92 1.35 -6.18
N ILE A 216 -17.45 2.10 -7.18
CA ILE A 216 -17.10 3.51 -7.01
C ILE A 216 -18.35 4.32 -6.67
N GLU A 217 -19.47 4.08 -7.34
CA GLU A 217 -20.73 4.77 -7.08
C GLU A 217 -21.32 4.46 -5.71
N CYS A 218 -21.09 3.25 -5.19
CA CYS A 218 -21.51 2.90 -3.83
C CYS A 218 -20.89 3.78 -2.76
N ASN A 219 -19.68 4.24 -2.96
CA ASN A 219 -19.04 5.17 -2.03
C ASN A 219 -19.70 6.56 -2.01
N LYS A 220 -20.57 6.87 -2.98
CA LYS A 220 -21.43 8.08 -2.99
C LYS A 220 -22.73 7.86 -2.21
N ASN A 221 -23.13 6.63 -1.95
CA ASN A 221 -24.39 6.30 -1.27
C ASN A 221 -24.26 6.46 0.25
N ARG A 222 -25.05 7.35 0.86
CA ARG A 222 -25.00 7.65 2.30
C ARG A 222 -25.30 6.43 3.19
N VAL A 223 -26.23 5.57 2.79
CA VAL A 223 -26.60 4.35 3.54
C VAL A 223 -25.43 3.36 3.49
N TYR A 224 -24.84 3.15 2.33
CA TYR A 224 -23.66 2.30 2.16
C TYR A 224 -22.48 2.78 3.01
N LEU A 225 -22.20 4.08 3.01
CA LEU A 225 -21.14 4.66 3.83
C LEU A 225 -21.43 4.52 5.33
N PHE A 226 -22.67 4.76 5.74
CA PHE A 226 -23.08 4.58 7.14
C PHE A 226 -22.90 3.14 7.61
N LEU A 227 -23.42 2.17 6.86
CA LEU A 227 -23.27 0.75 7.17
C LEU A 227 -21.80 0.32 7.17
N SER A 228 -21.01 0.82 6.21
CA SER A 228 -19.57 0.54 6.16
C SER A 228 -18.82 1.11 7.37
N ARG A 229 -19.18 2.31 7.85
CA ARG A 229 -18.62 2.90 9.08
C ARG A 229 -18.98 2.08 10.30
N LEU A 230 -20.23 1.67 10.41
CA LEU A 230 -20.70 0.82 11.52
C LEU A 230 -19.95 -0.52 11.53
N CYS A 231 -19.78 -1.16 10.37
CA CYS A 231 -18.99 -2.38 10.24
C CYS A 231 -17.52 -2.16 10.66
N VAL A 232 -16.87 -1.09 10.22
CA VAL A 232 -15.50 -0.76 10.63
C VAL A 232 -15.43 -0.57 12.15
N PHE A 233 -16.36 0.16 12.74
CA PHE A 233 -16.41 0.40 14.18
C PHE A 233 -16.58 -0.90 14.98
N LEU A 234 -17.49 -1.76 14.56
CA LEU A 234 -17.74 -3.05 15.20
C LEU A 234 -16.58 -4.04 15.02
N SER A 235 -15.89 -3.98 13.87
CA SER A 235 -14.73 -4.83 13.57
C SER A 235 -13.47 -4.37 14.30
N PHE A 236 -13.41 -3.09 14.72
CA PHE A 236 -12.24 -2.52 15.39
C PHE A 236 -11.91 -3.19 16.74
N LYS A 237 -12.90 -3.75 17.42
CA LYS A 237 -12.69 -4.54 18.64
C LYS A 237 -12.01 -5.90 18.39
N ARG A 238 -11.81 -6.27 17.12
CA ARG A 238 -11.25 -7.54 16.68
C ARG A 238 -10.14 -7.32 15.63
N LEU A 239 -9.11 -6.53 15.97
CA LEU A 239 -7.84 -6.56 15.26
C LEU A 239 -7.16 -7.87 15.62
N TYR A 240 -7.32 -8.89 14.78
CA TYR A 240 -6.67 -10.17 14.97
C TYR A 240 -5.23 -10.10 14.49
N HIS A 241 -4.31 -10.47 15.37
CA HIS A 241 -3.06 -11.07 14.93
C HIS A 241 -3.42 -12.42 14.32
N ASN A 242 -3.62 -12.44 13.01
CA ASN A 242 -3.92 -13.67 12.30
C ASN A 242 -2.67 -14.54 12.19
N LYS A 243 -2.90 -15.86 12.06
CA LYS A 243 -1.85 -16.78 11.61
C LYS A 243 -1.28 -16.26 10.30
N LEU A 244 0.04 -16.31 10.14
CA LEU A 244 0.79 -15.79 8.98
C LEU A 244 0.22 -16.24 7.62
N ASN A 245 -0.36 -17.42 7.55
CA ASN A 245 -0.90 -18.07 6.36
C ASN A 245 -2.40 -17.83 6.15
N GLY A 246 -2.89 -16.64 6.46
CA GLY A 246 -4.30 -16.27 6.33
C GLY A 246 -4.58 -15.20 5.29
N TRP A 247 -5.85 -14.98 5.01
CA TRP A 247 -6.32 -13.82 4.25
C TRP A 247 -6.14 -12.55 5.08
N GLY A 248 -5.43 -11.55 4.57
CA GLY A 248 -5.27 -10.29 5.29
C GLY A 248 -4.23 -9.38 4.64
N TYR A 249 -3.67 -8.54 5.47
CA TYR A 249 -2.50 -7.73 5.14
C TYR A 249 -1.33 -8.19 5.99
N ILE A 250 -0.17 -8.27 5.39
CA ILE A 250 1.09 -8.40 6.11
C ILE A 250 1.81 -7.07 6.14
N PHE A 251 2.57 -6.88 7.19
CA PHE A 251 3.56 -5.83 7.30
C PHE A 251 4.90 -6.50 7.68
N ILE A 252 5.82 -6.52 6.74
CA ILE A 252 7.15 -7.10 6.92
C ILE A 252 8.13 -5.94 7.09
N THR A 253 8.95 -5.99 8.15
CA THR A 253 10.12 -5.13 8.30
C THR A 253 11.36 -5.99 8.19
N ALA A 254 12.23 -5.64 7.27
CA ALA A 254 13.48 -6.33 7.01
C ALA A 254 14.65 -5.35 7.11
N GLU A 255 15.83 -5.84 7.48
CA GLU A 255 17.08 -5.08 7.63
C GLU A 255 18.08 -5.55 6.59
N LYS A 256 18.81 -4.60 6.00
CA LYS A 256 20.00 -4.87 5.21
C LYS A 256 21.15 -5.30 6.09
#